data_0e5d5f78550b5331c39cde72093247ac
#
_entry.id   0e5d5f78550b5331c39cde72093247ac
#
_cell.length_a   1.000
_cell.length_b   1.000
_cell.length_c   1.000
_cell.angle_alpha   90.00
_cell.angle_beta   90.00
_cell.angle_gamma   90.00
#
_symmetry.space_group_name_H-M   'P 1'
#
loop_
_entity.id
_entity.type
_entity.pdbx_description
1 polymer ?
#
loop_
_entity_poly.entity_id
_entity_poly.type
_entity_poly.pdbx_seq_one_letter_code
_entity_poly.pdbx_strand_id
1 'polypeptide(L)'
;ASTKNPNTMWGGYVSAYGGELVNWVGPDGTRLTTVPRYACEDLQPGSCWQSISWFNTKDYIHKCLDTGIQHPVGMCIQDAAWSHGWDKGPWLGQDTAAYYTPTAYKTWRNYIQDCSVGTTQDDWHFSQEDVLGGLMWGTQVMQRLAGEVRVAENAIVRAEKMAAYARLYKGMEWLTERIDEGWRTLLLSQHHDCWIVPYNQLQGKKTWAETVTDWTGVTNQNSRQIIDNALSLLKEKEGESTVYVYNTLATDRNELVAVEVPVSWRNSDWVVLDKQGKKQPAQWLTEDGISKLLFRAQVPSAGYASYAIRKAEDKQSGTLKAERQKDGTFRMESDLYTLVLNPSK
;
A
#
# COMPACT_ATOMS: atom_id res chain seq x y z
N ALA A 1 -20.44 -6.05 13.27
CA ALA A 1 -20.44 -5.27 12.03
C ALA A 1 -21.78 -4.55 11.88
N SER A 2 -21.83 -3.49 11.09
CA SER A 2 -23.05 -2.72 10.85
C SER A 2 -23.14 -2.38 9.36
N THR A 3 -24.33 -2.54 8.81
CA THR A 3 -24.67 -2.12 7.46
C THR A 3 -25.48 -0.82 7.46
N LYS A 4 -25.48 -0.10 8.57
CA LYS A 4 -26.21 1.17 8.75
C LYS A 4 -25.53 2.34 8.03
N ASN A 5 -25.06 2.16 6.84
CA ASN A 5 -24.55 3.28 6.07
C ASN A 5 -25.62 3.69 5.03
N PRO A 6 -26.35 4.78 5.24
CA PRO A 6 -27.38 5.20 4.30
C PRO A 6 -26.83 6.04 3.17
N ASN A 7 -25.53 6.02 2.92
CA ASN A 7 -24.92 7.17 2.36
C ASN A 7 -24.80 7.14 0.84
N THR A 8 -25.28 8.18 0.25
CA THR A 8 -25.12 8.51 -1.15
C THR A 8 -23.82 9.26 -1.47
N MET A 9 -23.10 9.78 -0.47
CA MET A 9 -21.92 10.61 -0.70
C MET A 9 -20.60 9.83 -0.73
N TRP A 10 -20.56 8.62 -0.10
CA TRP A 10 -19.32 7.90 0.15
C TRP A 10 -19.30 6.45 -0.31
N GLY A 11 -20.12 6.10 -1.24
CA GLY A 11 -20.01 4.79 -1.82
C GLY A 11 -21.22 3.88 -1.66
N GLY A 12 -22.36 4.35 -2.05
CA GLY A 12 -23.55 3.53 -2.16
C GLY A 12 -24.37 3.42 -0.90
N TYR A 13 -25.44 2.69 -1.00
CA TYR A 13 -26.37 2.50 0.11
C TYR A 13 -26.68 1.00 0.29
N VAL A 14 -27.09 0.66 1.48
CA VAL A 14 -27.58 -0.67 1.83
C VAL A 14 -29.07 -0.58 2.10
N SER A 15 -29.84 -1.52 1.57
CA SER A 15 -31.29 -1.58 1.78
C SER A 15 -31.64 -1.67 3.26
N ALA A 16 -32.76 -1.08 3.64
CA ALA A 16 -33.26 -1.17 5.00
C ALA A 16 -33.96 -2.51 5.25
N TYR A 17 -33.84 -3.02 6.47
CA TYR A 17 -34.42 -4.28 6.89
C TYR A 17 -35.34 -4.10 8.11
N GLY A 18 -36.36 -4.93 8.18
CA GLY A 18 -37.32 -4.91 9.27
C GLY A 18 -36.90 -5.71 10.52
N GLY A 19 -35.75 -6.34 10.53
CA GLY A 19 -35.26 -7.19 11.63
C GLY A 19 -34.19 -6.50 12.48
N GLU A 20 -33.88 -7.08 13.63
CA GLU A 20 -32.88 -6.57 14.57
C GLU A 20 -31.46 -6.78 14.07
N LEU A 21 -31.19 -7.97 13.56
CA LEU A 21 -29.91 -8.37 12.96
C LEU A 21 -30.15 -9.06 11.63
N VAL A 22 -29.16 -9.01 10.76
CA VAL A 22 -29.15 -9.78 9.52
C VAL A 22 -27.80 -10.48 9.34
N ASN A 23 -27.83 -11.67 8.77
CA ASN A 23 -26.65 -12.30 8.22
C ASN A 23 -26.47 -11.80 6.79
N TRP A 24 -25.46 -11.01 6.61
CA TRP A 24 -24.99 -10.66 5.26
C TRP A 24 -24.18 -11.82 4.71
N VAL A 25 -24.61 -12.34 3.56
CA VAL A 25 -23.99 -13.49 2.91
C VAL A 25 -23.12 -13.00 1.76
N GLY A 26 -21.83 -13.27 1.84
CA GLY A 26 -20.88 -12.96 0.77
C GLY A 26 -21.05 -13.89 -0.44
N PRO A 27 -20.42 -13.55 -1.59
CA PRO A 27 -20.48 -14.36 -2.80
C PRO A 27 -19.95 -15.80 -2.62
N ASP A 28 -19.05 -15.99 -1.68
CA ASP A 28 -18.46 -17.29 -1.30
C ASP A 28 -19.29 -18.07 -0.29
N GLY A 29 -20.47 -17.55 0.11
CA GLY A 29 -21.33 -18.13 1.12
C GLY A 29 -20.95 -17.81 2.57
N THR A 30 -19.88 -17.07 2.81
CA THR A 30 -19.49 -16.59 4.15
C THR A 30 -20.58 -15.68 4.71
N ARG A 31 -20.90 -15.89 6.00
CA ARG A 31 -21.94 -15.14 6.70
C ARG A 31 -21.34 -14.21 7.73
N LEU A 32 -21.82 -12.96 7.75
CA LEU A 32 -21.46 -11.97 8.75
C LEU A 32 -22.73 -11.41 9.39
N THR A 33 -22.90 -11.64 10.68
CA THR A 33 -24.01 -11.05 11.45
C THR A 33 -23.77 -9.56 11.64
N THR A 34 -24.71 -8.74 11.18
CA THR A 34 -24.62 -7.28 11.17
C THR A 34 -25.87 -6.64 11.73
N VAL A 35 -25.73 -5.42 12.26
CA VAL A 35 -26.86 -4.55 12.53
C VAL A 35 -27.27 -3.87 11.23
N PRO A 36 -28.49 -4.09 10.73
CA PRO A 36 -28.94 -3.46 9.52
C PRO A 36 -29.31 -1.98 9.75
N ARG A 37 -29.49 -1.26 8.68
CA ARG A 37 -30.30 -0.04 8.70
C ARG A 37 -31.75 -0.47 8.88
N TYR A 38 -32.38 0.00 9.94
CA TYR A 38 -33.78 -0.36 10.19
C TYR A 38 -34.72 0.33 9.21
N ALA A 39 -35.78 -0.38 8.80
CA ALA A 39 -36.75 0.18 7.88
C ALA A 39 -37.47 1.41 8.44
N CYS A 40 -37.51 1.57 9.76
CA CYS A 40 -38.10 2.72 10.42
C CYS A 40 -37.18 3.95 10.53
N GLU A 41 -35.91 3.84 10.11
CA GLU A 41 -34.99 4.97 10.16
C GLU A 41 -35.32 5.99 9.08
N ASP A 42 -35.70 7.20 9.49
CA ASP A 42 -35.87 8.33 8.58
C ASP A 42 -34.50 8.91 8.24
N LEU A 43 -34.15 8.80 6.98
CA LEU A 43 -32.95 9.43 6.46
C LEU A 43 -33.28 10.86 6.05
N GLN A 44 -32.65 11.80 6.71
CA GLN A 44 -32.74 13.20 6.29
C GLN A 44 -31.97 13.41 4.97
N PRO A 45 -32.46 14.24 4.06
CA PRO A 45 -31.70 14.62 2.87
C PRO A 45 -30.32 15.12 3.25
N GLY A 46 -29.28 14.60 2.61
CA GLY A 46 -27.89 14.93 2.93
C GLY A 46 -27.32 14.21 4.15
N SER A 47 -28.06 13.27 4.76
CA SER A 47 -27.54 12.40 5.81
C SER A 47 -26.40 11.54 5.28
N CYS A 48 -25.34 11.43 6.06
CA CYS A 48 -24.23 10.53 5.79
C CYS A 48 -23.96 9.64 7.01
N TRP A 49 -23.07 8.67 6.88
CA TRP A 49 -22.70 7.80 8.00
C TRP A 49 -22.24 8.58 9.24
N GLN A 50 -21.68 9.75 9.06
CA GLN A 50 -21.30 10.66 10.15
C GLN A 50 -22.52 11.27 10.86
N SER A 51 -23.59 11.57 10.14
CA SER A 51 -24.79 12.17 10.71
C SER A 51 -25.74 11.16 11.35
N ILE A 52 -25.74 9.90 10.94
CA ILE A 52 -26.55 8.85 11.56
C ILE A 52 -26.17 8.63 13.02
N SER A 53 -24.90 8.75 13.34
CA SER A 53 -24.44 8.59 14.72
C SER A 53 -25.14 9.50 15.73
N TRP A 54 -25.82 10.51 15.25
CA TRP A 54 -26.43 11.54 16.09
C TRP A 54 -27.91 11.28 16.39
N PHE A 55 -28.50 10.26 15.82
CA PHE A 55 -29.91 9.96 15.93
C PHE A 55 -30.26 8.88 16.97
N ASN A 56 -29.36 8.57 17.91
CA ASN A 56 -29.65 7.71 19.04
C ASN A 56 -30.44 8.50 20.10
N THR A 57 -31.61 9.00 19.69
CA THR A 57 -32.51 9.81 20.51
C THR A 57 -33.63 8.95 21.08
N LYS A 58 -34.33 9.48 22.06
CA LYS A 58 -35.52 8.88 22.63
C LYS A 58 -36.56 8.54 21.55
N ASP A 59 -36.80 9.47 20.62
CA ASP A 59 -37.78 9.27 19.55
C ASP A 59 -37.36 8.17 18.60
N TYR A 60 -36.08 8.08 18.28
CA TYR A 60 -35.53 6.96 17.49
C TYR A 60 -35.76 5.60 18.17
N ILE A 61 -35.46 5.51 19.46
CA ILE A 61 -35.64 4.28 20.23
C ILE A 61 -37.13 3.89 20.26
N HIS A 62 -38.06 4.82 20.56
CA HIS A 62 -39.48 4.56 20.52
C HIS A 62 -39.95 4.08 19.16
N LYS A 63 -39.54 4.75 18.11
CA LYS A 63 -39.89 4.39 16.73
C LYS A 63 -39.44 2.95 16.39
N CYS A 64 -38.26 2.57 16.82
CA CYS A 64 -37.76 1.20 16.65
C CYS A 64 -38.64 0.20 17.41
N LEU A 65 -38.95 0.47 18.69
CA LEU A 65 -39.79 -0.40 19.52
C LEU A 65 -41.20 -0.54 18.94
N ASP A 66 -41.80 0.55 18.48
CA ASP A 66 -43.14 0.55 17.88
C ASP A 66 -43.20 -0.28 16.57
N THR A 67 -42.08 -0.43 15.88
CA THR A 67 -41.97 -1.26 14.67
C THR A 67 -41.50 -2.71 14.96
N GLY A 68 -41.38 -3.08 16.26
CA GLY A 68 -41.01 -4.44 16.65
C GLY A 68 -39.54 -4.72 16.80
N ILE A 69 -38.68 -3.69 16.66
CA ILE A 69 -37.23 -3.81 16.97
C ILE A 69 -37.08 -3.72 18.49
N GLN A 70 -36.90 -4.86 19.14
CA GLN A 70 -36.83 -4.94 20.59
C GLN A 70 -35.50 -4.45 21.18
N HIS A 71 -34.42 -4.58 20.45
CA HIS A 71 -33.07 -4.24 20.88
C HIS A 71 -32.42 -3.26 19.87
N PRO A 72 -32.94 -2.04 19.78
CA PRO A 72 -32.42 -1.09 18.79
C PRO A 72 -30.98 -0.67 19.09
N VAL A 73 -30.17 -0.56 18.04
CA VAL A 73 -28.81 -0.03 18.11
C VAL A 73 -28.75 1.29 17.36
N GLY A 74 -28.48 2.37 18.09
CA GLY A 74 -28.00 3.61 17.50
C GLY A 74 -26.49 3.54 17.31
N MET A 75 -26.01 4.02 16.18
CA MET A 75 -24.58 4.11 15.94
C MET A 75 -24.10 5.52 16.28
N CYS A 76 -23.06 5.60 17.09
CA CYS A 76 -22.31 6.82 17.31
C CYS A 76 -20.94 6.67 16.69
N ILE A 77 -20.80 7.15 15.48
CA ILE A 77 -19.53 7.17 14.75
C ILE A 77 -19.21 8.62 14.42
N GLN A 78 -18.04 9.05 14.78
CA GLN A 78 -17.51 10.35 14.40
C GLN A 78 -16.19 10.18 13.68
N ASP A 79 -16.08 10.83 12.54
CA ASP A 79 -14.86 10.85 11.76
C ASP A 79 -13.87 11.88 12.32
N ALA A 80 -12.61 11.46 12.41
CA ALA A 80 -11.45 12.32 12.62
C ALA A 80 -11.52 13.31 13.80
N ALA A 81 -12.27 13.00 14.85
CA ALA A 81 -12.34 13.84 16.06
C ALA A 81 -12.46 15.33 15.75
N TRP A 82 -13.46 15.70 14.96
CA TRP A 82 -13.76 17.09 14.60
C TRP A 82 -13.68 18.02 15.81
N SER A 83 -13.62 19.30 15.60
CA SER A 83 -13.36 20.35 16.61
C SER A 83 -14.15 20.24 17.92
N HIS A 84 -15.19 19.43 17.95
CA HIS A 84 -16.02 19.16 19.12
C HIS A 84 -15.75 17.82 19.79
N GLY A 85 -14.95 16.93 19.16
CA GLY A 85 -14.61 15.65 19.71
C GLY A 85 -15.78 14.73 20.04
N TRP A 86 -15.48 13.48 20.38
CA TRP A 86 -16.44 12.50 20.88
C TRP A 86 -17.11 12.91 22.18
N ASP A 87 -16.37 13.58 23.02
CA ASP A 87 -16.79 14.09 24.32
C ASP A 87 -17.79 15.24 24.22
N LYS A 88 -18.01 15.78 23.03
CA LYS A 88 -18.94 16.87 22.77
C LYS A 88 -20.10 16.50 21.84
N GLY A 89 -20.41 15.22 21.75
CA GLY A 89 -21.57 14.76 21.03
C GLY A 89 -22.88 15.33 21.62
N PRO A 90 -23.99 15.28 20.89
CA PRO A 90 -25.25 15.90 21.31
C PRO A 90 -25.82 15.30 22.61
N TRP A 91 -25.29 14.17 23.07
CA TRP A 91 -25.67 13.50 24.32
C TRP A 91 -24.82 13.93 25.51
N LEU A 92 -23.66 14.56 25.30
CA LEU A 92 -22.77 14.97 26.38
C LEU A 92 -23.20 16.33 26.95
N GLY A 93 -23.26 16.39 28.25
CA GLY A 93 -23.71 17.60 28.97
C GLY A 93 -25.21 17.79 28.99
N GLN A 94 -25.97 16.83 28.47
CA GLN A 94 -27.43 16.82 28.59
C GLN A 94 -27.86 15.87 29.72
N ASP A 95 -29.09 16.08 30.22
CA ASP A 95 -29.67 15.13 31.15
C ASP A 95 -29.72 13.74 30.52
N THR A 96 -28.96 12.80 31.08
CA THR A 96 -28.89 11.43 30.59
C THR A 96 -30.23 10.70 30.68
N ALA A 97 -31.18 11.21 31.45
CA ALA A 97 -32.55 10.72 31.48
C ALA A 97 -33.31 10.99 30.17
N ALA A 98 -32.81 11.93 29.33
CA ALA A 98 -33.37 12.20 28.01
C ALA A 98 -32.97 11.17 26.94
N TYR A 99 -32.00 10.33 27.23
CA TYR A 99 -31.49 9.31 26.30
C TYR A 99 -31.62 7.91 26.89
N TYR A 100 -32.09 6.98 26.09
CA TYR A 100 -32.08 5.56 26.47
C TYR A 100 -30.67 5.01 26.18
N THR A 101 -29.76 5.30 27.10
CA THR A 101 -28.34 4.92 26.94
C THR A 101 -27.86 3.73 27.75
N PRO A 102 -28.62 3.07 28.64
CA PRO A 102 -28.06 1.93 29.30
C PRO A 102 -27.84 0.83 28.27
N THR A 103 -26.58 0.50 28.04
CA THR A 103 -26.22 -0.70 27.32
C THR A 103 -26.60 -1.88 28.16
N ALA A 104 -27.66 -2.59 27.79
CA ALA A 104 -28.05 -3.82 28.44
C ALA A 104 -27.00 -4.94 28.28
N TYR A 105 -26.12 -4.79 27.31
CA TYR A 105 -25.17 -5.81 26.91
C TYR A 105 -23.72 -5.35 27.08
N LYS A 106 -22.92 -6.15 27.75
CA LYS A 106 -21.48 -5.88 27.95
C LYS A 106 -20.63 -6.29 26.75
N THR A 107 -21.13 -7.21 25.93
CA THR A 107 -20.42 -7.73 24.78
C THR A 107 -21.35 -7.89 23.59
N TRP A 108 -20.78 -7.79 22.39
CA TRP A 108 -21.50 -8.05 21.15
C TRP A 108 -22.08 -9.47 21.10
N ARG A 109 -21.36 -10.44 21.65
CA ARG A 109 -21.83 -11.84 21.74
C ARG A 109 -23.16 -11.95 22.51
N ASN A 110 -23.24 -11.30 23.64
CA ASN A 110 -24.47 -11.34 24.46
C ASN A 110 -25.66 -10.70 23.74
N TYR A 111 -25.40 -9.58 23.08
CA TYR A 111 -26.40 -8.89 22.26
C TYR A 111 -26.96 -9.77 21.14
N ILE A 112 -26.09 -10.43 20.38
CA ILE A 112 -26.49 -11.33 19.27
C ILE A 112 -27.35 -12.49 19.76
N GLN A 113 -27.11 -12.99 20.95
CA GLN A 113 -27.85 -14.14 21.50
C GLN A 113 -29.32 -13.81 21.77
N ASP A 114 -29.63 -12.56 22.10
CA ASP A 114 -30.97 -12.12 22.43
C ASP A 114 -31.74 -11.55 21.22
N CYS A 115 -31.06 -11.23 20.17
CA CYS A 115 -31.65 -10.63 18.98
C CYS A 115 -32.12 -11.66 17.95
N SER A 116 -33.22 -11.34 17.27
CA SER A 116 -33.63 -12.06 16.07
C SER A 116 -32.67 -11.81 14.90
N VAL A 117 -32.35 -12.85 14.13
CA VAL A 117 -31.42 -12.74 13.01
C VAL A 117 -32.08 -13.17 11.71
N GLY A 118 -32.26 -12.23 10.80
CA GLY A 118 -32.65 -12.49 9.40
C GLY A 118 -31.46 -12.87 8.53
N THR A 119 -31.71 -13.08 7.25
CA THR A 119 -30.65 -13.33 6.26
C THR A 119 -30.91 -12.48 5.01
N THR A 120 -29.86 -11.90 4.46
CA THR A 120 -29.91 -11.15 3.20
C THR A 120 -28.70 -11.48 2.33
N GLN A 121 -28.92 -11.38 1.03
CA GLN A 121 -27.89 -11.44 0.00
C GLN A 121 -27.91 -10.18 -0.84
N ASP A 122 -28.47 -9.11 -0.31
CA ASP A 122 -28.57 -7.84 -1.01
C ASP A 122 -27.18 -7.28 -1.29
N ASP A 123 -27.00 -6.80 -2.51
CA ASP A 123 -25.73 -6.24 -2.97
C ASP A 123 -25.57 -4.80 -2.53
N TRP A 124 -24.33 -4.39 -2.36
CA TRP A 124 -24.01 -2.98 -2.17
C TRP A 124 -24.10 -2.24 -3.52
N HIS A 125 -24.99 -1.27 -3.58
CA HIS A 125 -25.21 -0.49 -4.80
C HIS A 125 -24.42 0.81 -4.80
N PHE A 126 -23.66 1.02 -5.87
CA PHE A 126 -22.92 2.26 -6.10
C PHE A 126 -23.53 3.01 -7.27
N SER A 127 -23.78 4.30 -7.10
CA SER A 127 -24.09 5.19 -8.21
C SER A 127 -22.81 5.63 -8.93
N GLN A 128 -22.98 6.20 -10.13
CA GLN A 128 -21.85 6.82 -10.83
C GLN A 128 -21.24 7.98 -10.03
N GLU A 129 -22.07 8.75 -9.34
CA GLU A 129 -21.66 9.85 -8.49
C GLU A 129 -20.88 9.37 -7.28
N ASP A 130 -21.24 8.24 -6.68
CA ASP A 130 -20.49 7.61 -5.59
C ASP A 130 -19.08 7.21 -6.06
N VAL A 131 -19.00 6.60 -7.23
CA VAL A 131 -17.73 6.18 -7.83
C VAL A 131 -16.87 7.41 -8.17
N LEU A 132 -17.43 8.43 -8.80
CA LEU A 132 -16.73 9.65 -9.15
C LEU A 132 -16.28 10.42 -7.90
N GLY A 133 -17.16 10.58 -6.91
CA GLY A 133 -16.83 11.24 -5.64
C GLY A 133 -15.72 10.52 -4.88
N GLY A 134 -15.81 9.20 -4.74
CA GLY A 134 -14.82 8.39 -4.04
C GLY A 134 -13.49 8.27 -4.77
N LEU A 135 -13.51 8.13 -6.10
CA LEU A 135 -12.30 7.99 -6.90
C LEU A 135 -11.57 9.31 -7.18
N MET A 136 -12.31 10.41 -7.35
CA MET A 136 -11.69 11.72 -7.58
C MET A 136 -10.85 12.22 -6.42
N TRP A 137 -11.15 11.81 -5.22
CA TRP A 137 -10.41 12.19 -4.02
C TRP A 137 -8.97 11.69 -4.01
N GLY A 138 -8.66 10.74 -4.82
CA GLY A 138 -7.38 10.11 -4.74
C GLY A 138 -6.57 10.03 -6.01
N THR A 139 -7.21 9.96 -7.16
CA THR A 139 -6.51 9.47 -8.35
C THR A 139 -5.55 10.47 -8.97
N GLN A 140 -5.82 11.76 -8.92
CA GLN A 140 -4.96 12.75 -9.57
C GLN A 140 -3.83 13.27 -8.68
N VAL A 141 -4.05 13.34 -7.38
CA VAL A 141 -3.11 13.95 -6.44
C VAL A 141 -2.27 12.90 -5.73
N MET A 142 -2.82 11.72 -5.50
CA MET A 142 -2.16 10.66 -4.74
C MET A 142 -1.07 9.90 -5.48
N GLN A 143 -1.06 9.86 -6.81
CA GLN A 143 -0.13 8.98 -7.55
C GLN A 143 1.34 9.24 -7.19
N ARG A 144 1.76 10.50 -7.15
CA ARG A 144 3.13 10.85 -6.77
C ARG A 144 3.43 10.47 -5.33
N LEU A 145 2.56 10.85 -4.41
CA LEU A 145 2.75 10.57 -2.98
C LEU A 145 2.69 9.08 -2.69
N ALA A 146 1.73 8.36 -3.29
CA ALA A 146 1.66 6.90 -3.18
C ALA A 146 2.93 6.22 -3.69
N GLY A 147 3.51 6.72 -4.78
CA GLY A 147 4.79 6.25 -5.31
C GLY A 147 5.94 6.49 -4.33
N GLU A 148 6.06 7.70 -3.77
CA GLU A 148 7.07 8.05 -2.76
C GLU A 148 6.97 7.15 -1.52
N VAL A 149 5.76 6.95 -1.00
CA VAL A 149 5.50 6.10 0.16
C VAL A 149 5.82 4.63 -0.15
N ARG A 150 5.45 4.13 -1.32
CA ARG A 150 5.77 2.75 -1.73
C ARG A 150 7.27 2.52 -1.85
N VAL A 151 8.02 3.49 -2.36
CA VAL A 151 9.49 3.43 -2.41
C VAL A 151 10.07 3.35 -0.99
N ALA A 152 9.59 4.20 -0.08
CA ALA A 152 10.04 4.22 1.31
C ALA A 152 9.69 2.92 2.06
N GLU A 153 8.49 2.37 1.84
CA GLU A 153 8.06 1.08 2.41
C GLU A 153 8.99 -0.06 1.97
N ASN A 154 9.24 -0.16 0.68
CA ASN A 154 10.15 -1.19 0.16
C ASN A 154 11.59 -0.99 0.66
N ALA A 155 12.01 0.26 0.86
CA ALA A 155 13.36 0.56 1.34
C ALA A 155 13.57 0.11 2.80
N ILE A 156 12.64 0.45 3.71
CA ILE A 156 12.78 0.09 5.13
C ILE A 156 12.67 -1.41 5.35
N VAL A 157 11.72 -2.09 4.68
CA VAL A 157 11.58 -3.55 4.76
C VAL A 157 12.85 -4.26 4.28
N ARG A 158 13.45 -3.78 3.19
CA ARG A 158 14.71 -4.31 2.69
C ARG A 158 15.87 -4.03 3.64
N ALA A 159 15.93 -2.82 4.21
CA ALA A 159 16.96 -2.41 5.15
C ALA A 159 16.95 -3.29 6.41
N GLU A 160 15.79 -3.52 6.99
CA GLU A 160 15.63 -4.36 8.17
C GLU A 160 16.06 -5.81 7.91
N LYS A 161 15.68 -6.38 6.76
CA LYS A 161 16.14 -7.73 6.35
C LYS A 161 17.65 -7.80 6.15
N MET A 162 18.26 -6.80 5.53
CA MET A 162 19.71 -6.74 5.35
C MET A 162 20.44 -6.60 6.68
N ALA A 163 19.91 -5.80 7.61
CA ALA A 163 20.43 -5.69 8.96
C ALA A 163 20.36 -7.03 9.71
N ALA A 164 19.23 -7.76 9.56
CA ALA A 164 19.09 -9.10 10.15
C ALA A 164 20.14 -10.08 9.63
N TYR A 165 20.40 -10.10 8.32
CA TYR A 165 21.46 -10.93 7.75
C TYR A 165 22.84 -10.54 8.29
N ALA A 166 23.16 -9.25 8.29
CA ALA A 166 24.45 -8.79 8.82
C ALA A 166 24.62 -9.12 10.32
N ARG A 167 23.54 -9.02 11.10
CA ARG A 167 23.52 -9.43 12.49
C ARG A 167 23.77 -10.92 12.68
N LEU A 168 23.07 -11.76 11.94
CA LEU A 168 23.18 -13.22 12.05
C LEU A 168 24.55 -13.75 11.62
N TYR A 169 25.11 -13.20 10.55
CA TYR A 169 26.33 -13.76 9.95
C TYR A 169 27.62 -13.03 10.32
N LYS A 170 27.52 -11.75 10.73
CA LYS A 170 28.67 -10.87 10.99
C LYS A 170 28.61 -10.14 12.33
N GLY A 171 27.58 -10.40 13.15
CA GLY A 171 27.43 -9.78 14.46
C GLY A 171 27.14 -8.28 14.43
N MET A 172 26.51 -7.76 13.38
CA MET A 172 26.13 -6.35 13.29
C MET A 172 25.28 -5.94 14.48
N GLU A 173 25.59 -4.79 15.06
CA GLU A 173 24.73 -4.17 16.07
C GLU A 173 23.39 -3.79 15.46
N TRP A 174 22.28 -4.04 16.21
CA TRP A 174 20.94 -3.69 15.75
C TRP A 174 20.70 -2.18 15.91
N LEU A 175 20.43 -1.50 14.81
CA LEU A 175 20.28 -0.06 14.75
C LEU A 175 18.86 0.38 15.12
N THR A 176 18.44 0.10 16.36
CA THR A 176 17.05 0.28 16.85
C THR A 176 16.51 1.68 16.55
N GLU A 177 17.24 2.73 16.93
CA GLU A 177 16.79 4.12 16.77
C GLU A 177 16.48 4.46 15.29
N ARG A 178 17.34 4.03 14.37
CA ARG A 178 17.15 4.29 12.95
C ARG A 178 16.00 3.50 12.34
N ILE A 179 15.84 2.25 12.77
CA ILE A 179 14.76 1.39 12.33
C ILE A 179 13.43 1.95 12.83
N ASP A 180 13.33 2.29 14.10
CA ASP A 180 12.13 2.82 14.73
C ASP A 180 11.73 4.19 14.12
N GLU A 181 12.70 5.08 13.90
CA GLU A 181 12.42 6.35 13.24
C GLU A 181 11.96 6.15 11.79
N GLY A 182 12.62 5.26 11.05
CA GLY A 182 12.23 4.92 9.69
C GLY A 182 10.81 4.38 9.60
N TRP A 183 10.44 3.45 10.48
CA TRP A 183 9.08 2.93 10.55
C TRP A 183 8.06 3.99 10.99
N ARG A 184 8.39 4.80 12.00
CA ARG A 184 7.50 5.86 12.46
C ARG A 184 7.18 6.86 11.37
N THR A 185 8.18 7.32 10.63
CA THR A 185 7.98 8.30 9.55
C THR A 185 7.25 7.68 8.35
N LEU A 186 7.50 6.40 8.03
CA LEU A 186 6.73 5.69 7.03
C LEU A 186 5.25 5.60 7.42
N LEU A 187 4.94 5.13 8.63
CA LEU A 187 3.55 4.96 9.08
C LEU A 187 2.79 6.29 9.11
N LEU A 188 3.44 7.38 9.51
CA LEU A 188 2.86 8.72 9.42
C LEU A 188 2.56 9.12 7.96
N SER A 189 3.45 8.79 7.03
CA SER A 189 3.28 9.09 5.60
C SER A 189 2.15 8.28 4.94
N GLN A 190 1.71 7.19 5.57
CA GLN A 190 0.63 6.33 5.07
C GLN A 190 -0.76 6.78 5.51
N HIS A 191 -0.88 7.87 6.27
CA HIS A 191 -2.18 8.40 6.64
C HIS A 191 -2.94 8.91 5.41
N HIS A 192 -4.14 8.39 5.20
CA HIS A 192 -4.89 8.66 3.98
C HIS A 192 -5.23 10.15 3.77
N ASP A 193 -5.47 10.94 4.83
CA ASP A 193 -5.76 12.36 4.70
C ASP A 193 -4.59 13.16 4.14
N CYS A 194 -3.36 12.72 4.39
CA CYS A 194 -2.20 13.33 3.76
C CYS A 194 -2.21 13.18 2.23
N TRP A 195 -2.95 12.20 1.73
CA TRP A 195 -3.02 11.87 0.30
C TRP A 195 -4.27 12.46 -0.36
N ILE A 196 -5.41 12.52 0.34
CA ILE A 196 -6.68 12.99 -0.23
C ILE A 196 -6.85 14.50 -0.15
N VAL A 197 -6.20 15.16 0.80
CA VAL A 197 -6.17 16.62 0.94
C VAL A 197 -4.73 17.15 1.02
N PRO A 198 -3.86 16.79 0.07
CA PRO A 198 -2.42 17.03 0.14
C PRO A 198 -2.04 18.52 0.14
N TYR A 199 -2.95 19.39 -0.27
CA TYR A 199 -2.80 20.84 -0.31
C TYR A 199 -3.09 21.52 1.04
N ASN A 200 -3.74 20.82 1.97
CA ASN A 200 -4.01 21.37 3.30
C ASN A 200 -2.71 21.56 4.07
N GLN A 201 -2.64 22.64 4.84
CA GLN A 201 -1.47 22.99 5.63
C GLN A 201 -1.62 22.52 7.07
N LEU A 202 -0.60 21.83 7.56
CA LEU A 202 -0.49 21.47 8.96
C LEU A 202 -0.06 22.70 9.76
N GLN A 203 -0.95 23.23 10.58
CA GLN A 203 -0.68 24.40 11.45
C GLN A 203 -0.04 25.61 10.71
N GLY A 204 -0.42 25.83 9.46
CA GLY A 204 -0.04 27.01 8.69
C GLY A 204 1.39 27.05 8.17
N LYS A 205 2.12 25.91 8.13
CA LYS A 205 3.54 25.89 7.69
C LYS A 205 3.74 25.11 6.39
N LYS A 206 3.60 23.80 6.44
CA LYS A 206 3.80 22.91 5.28
C LYS A 206 2.50 22.25 4.88
N THR A 207 2.35 21.99 3.61
CA THR A 207 1.27 21.15 3.10
C THR A 207 1.49 19.69 3.52
N TRP A 208 0.41 18.90 3.51
CA TRP A 208 0.55 17.45 3.73
C TRP A 208 1.46 16.81 2.70
N ALA A 209 1.40 17.26 1.42
CA ALA A 209 2.28 16.73 0.38
C ALA A 209 3.77 16.95 0.71
N GLU A 210 4.16 18.16 1.12
CA GLU A 210 5.53 18.46 1.55
C GLU A 210 5.94 17.65 2.77
N THR A 211 5.03 17.50 3.73
CA THR A 211 5.25 16.73 4.96
C THR A 211 5.47 15.23 4.66
N VAL A 212 4.68 14.65 3.77
CA VAL A 212 4.86 13.25 3.31
C VAL A 212 6.22 13.08 2.63
N THR A 213 6.61 14.02 1.78
CA THR A 213 7.93 13.98 1.12
C THR A 213 9.07 14.04 2.14
N ASP A 214 8.96 14.88 3.18
CA ASP A 214 9.94 14.92 4.25
C ASP A 214 10.02 13.58 5.01
N TRP A 215 8.87 13.02 5.42
CA TRP A 215 8.82 11.75 6.15
C TRP A 215 9.38 10.58 5.35
N THR A 216 8.99 10.46 4.08
CA THR A 216 9.56 9.43 3.21
C THR A 216 11.06 9.65 2.96
N GLY A 217 11.49 10.88 2.92
CA GLY A 217 12.92 11.26 2.86
C GLY A 217 13.71 10.72 4.05
N VAL A 218 13.18 10.90 5.28
CA VAL A 218 13.79 10.37 6.52
C VAL A 218 13.81 8.83 6.49
N THR A 219 12.71 8.19 6.13
CA THR A 219 12.64 6.72 5.99
C THR A 219 13.70 6.21 5.01
N ASN A 220 13.80 6.84 3.84
CA ASN A 220 14.77 6.44 2.81
C ASN A 220 16.22 6.67 3.23
N GLN A 221 16.50 7.75 3.96
CA GLN A 221 17.84 8.05 4.49
C GLN A 221 18.26 7.01 5.52
N ASN A 222 17.41 6.72 6.50
CA ASN A 222 17.69 5.70 7.51
C ASN A 222 17.86 4.32 6.85
N SER A 223 16.98 3.95 5.92
CA SER A 223 17.07 2.68 5.18
C SER A 223 18.40 2.53 4.44
N ARG A 224 18.84 3.59 3.78
CA ARG A 224 20.14 3.62 3.07
C ARG A 224 21.30 3.39 4.02
N GLN A 225 21.36 4.11 5.13
CA GLN A 225 22.43 3.97 6.11
C GLN A 225 22.46 2.57 6.76
N ILE A 226 21.30 1.98 7.04
CA ILE A 226 21.19 0.60 7.55
C ILE A 226 21.75 -0.38 6.51
N ILE A 227 21.37 -0.25 5.23
CA ILE A 227 21.85 -1.11 4.15
C ILE A 227 23.36 -0.96 3.97
N ASP A 228 23.88 0.27 3.94
CA ASP A 228 25.30 0.52 3.75
C ASP A 228 26.14 -0.11 4.89
N ASN A 229 25.67 0.02 6.14
CA ASN A 229 26.32 -0.65 7.27
C ASN A 229 26.29 -2.18 7.13
N ALA A 230 25.15 -2.75 6.74
CA ALA A 230 25.01 -4.17 6.53
C ALA A 230 25.92 -4.67 5.40
N LEU A 231 25.94 -3.98 4.26
CA LEU A 231 26.76 -4.35 3.12
C LEU A 231 28.26 -4.24 3.42
N SER A 232 28.68 -3.24 4.20
CA SER A 232 30.08 -3.08 4.60
C SER A 232 30.61 -4.29 5.37
N LEU A 233 29.75 -4.95 6.15
CA LEU A 233 30.09 -6.14 6.94
C LEU A 233 29.92 -7.44 6.14
N LEU A 234 28.91 -7.51 5.28
CA LEU A 234 28.60 -8.71 4.48
C LEU A 234 29.53 -8.89 3.28
N LYS A 235 30.14 -7.80 2.80
CA LYS A 235 31.07 -7.83 1.68
C LYS A 235 32.26 -8.76 1.98
N GLU A 236 32.45 -9.78 1.14
CA GLU A 236 33.64 -10.61 1.18
C GLU A 236 34.82 -9.86 0.51
N LYS A 237 36.06 -10.15 0.97
CA LYS A 237 37.27 -9.58 0.39
C LYS A 237 37.65 -10.32 -0.90
N GLU A 238 36.82 -10.18 -1.92
CA GLU A 238 37.22 -10.58 -3.28
C GLU A 238 37.64 -9.33 -4.08
N GLY A 239 38.30 -9.56 -5.24
CA GLY A 239 38.90 -8.48 -6.02
C GLY A 239 37.95 -7.34 -6.40
N GLU A 240 38.52 -6.20 -6.76
CA GLU A 240 37.82 -4.91 -7.02
C GLU A 240 36.69 -4.97 -8.08
N SER A 241 36.61 -6.03 -8.86
CA SER A 241 35.65 -6.20 -9.96
C SER A 241 34.59 -7.27 -9.66
N THR A 242 34.27 -7.50 -8.40
CA THR A 242 33.23 -8.46 -7.99
C THR A 242 31.98 -7.73 -7.53
N VAL A 243 30.83 -8.13 -8.06
CA VAL A 243 29.51 -7.61 -7.68
C VAL A 243 28.78 -8.66 -6.86
N TYR A 244 28.28 -8.26 -5.71
CA TYR A 244 27.42 -9.09 -4.86
C TYR A 244 25.97 -8.65 -5.03
N VAL A 245 25.10 -9.57 -5.38
CA VAL A 245 23.66 -9.35 -5.51
C VAL A 245 22.95 -10.10 -4.41
N TYR A 246 22.26 -9.37 -3.54
CA TYR A 246 21.54 -9.94 -2.41
C TYR A 246 20.03 -10.02 -2.72
N ASN A 247 19.43 -11.15 -2.35
CA ASN A 247 18.00 -11.40 -2.45
C ASN A 247 17.39 -11.51 -1.04
N THR A 248 16.57 -10.55 -0.66
CA THR A 248 15.89 -10.55 0.65
C THR A 248 14.50 -11.17 0.62
N LEU A 249 14.12 -11.81 -0.50
CA LEU A 249 12.83 -12.48 -0.66
C LEU A 249 12.94 -13.97 -0.38
N ALA A 250 11.83 -14.60 -0.05
CA ALA A 250 11.74 -16.03 0.24
C ALA A 250 11.69 -16.92 -1.03
N THR A 251 11.83 -16.34 -2.21
CA THR A 251 11.82 -17.04 -3.50
C THR A 251 13.10 -16.73 -4.28
N ASP A 252 13.56 -17.69 -5.06
CA ASP A 252 14.68 -17.49 -5.98
C ASP A 252 14.34 -16.39 -6.99
N ARG A 253 15.35 -15.62 -7.35
CA ARG A 253 15.21 -14.54 -8.34
C ARG A 253 16.10 -14.79 -9.54
N ASN A 254 15.57 -14.45 -10.72
CA ASN A 254 16.29 -14.46 -11.98
C ASN A 254 15.93 -13.18 -12.74
N GLU A 255 16.66 -12.10 -12.44
CA GLU A 255 16.29 -10.75 -12.87
C GLU A 255 17.46 -9.99 -13.48
N LEU A 256 17.10 -8.91 -14.18
CA LEU A 256 18.11 -7.98 -14.68
C LEU A 256 18.59 -7.08 -13.55
N VAL A 257 19.90 -6.97 -13.43
CA VAL A 257 20.60 -6.12 -12.47
C VAL A 257 21.45 -5.10 -13.22
N ALA A 258 21.32 -3.84 -12.87
CA ALA A 258 22.14 -2.76 -13.41
C ALA A 258 23.16 -2.31 -12.35
N VAL A 259 24.42 -2.33 -12.71
CA VAL A 259 25.54 -1.95 -11.83
C VAL A 259 26.23 -0.74 -12.42
N GLU A 260 26.40 0.31 -11.61
CA GLU A 260 27.20 1.47 -12.00
C GLU A 260 28.67 1.07 -12.12
N VAL A 261 29.30 1.49 -13.21
CA VAL A 261 30.67 1.17 -13.53
C VAL A 261 31.44 2.41 -13.99
N PRO A 262 32.77 2.44 -13.83
CA PRO A 262 33.57 3.56 -14.28
C PRO A 262 33.36 3.87 -15.77
N VAL A 263 33.25 5.15 -16.12
CA VAL A 263 33.09 5.59 -17.51
C VAL A 263 34.21 5.08 -18.41
N SER A 264 35.43 4.94 -17.85
CA SER A 264 36.58 4.38 -18.56
C SER A 264 36.41 2.95 -19.09
N TRP A 265 35.43 2.22 -18.55
CA TRP A 265 35.14 0.84 -18.96
C TRP A 265 34.40 0.79 -20.32
N ARG A 266 33.75 1.86 -20.75
CA ARG A 266 33.00 1.94 -22.02
C ARG A 266 33.80 1.59 -23.26
N ASN A 267 35.11 1.82 -23.24
CA ASN A 267 35.97 1.60 -24.40
C ASN A 267 36.52 0.19 -24.53
N SER A 268 36.02 -0.72 -23.74
CA SER A 268 36.44 -2.13 -23.74
C SER A 268 35.23 -3.04 -23.65
N ASP A 269 35.34 -4.22 -24.22
CA ASP A 269 34.32 -5.25 -24.05
C ASP A 269 34.51 -5.91 -22.66
N TRP A 270 33.42 -6.15 -21.94
CA TRP A 270 33.40 -6.72 -20.61
C TRP A 270 32.50 -7.96 -20.58
N VAL A 271 32.87 -8.92 -19.78
CA VAL A 271 32.11 -10.14 -19.54
C VAL A 271 31.77 -10.26 -18.06
N VAL A 272 30.56 -10.68 -17.78
CA VAL A 272 30.11 -11.00 -16.43
C VAL A 272 30.13 -12.50 -16.26
N LEU A 273 30.83 -12.98 -15.25
CA LEU A 273 30.98 -14.39 -14.94
C LEU A 273 30.28 -14.69 -13.61
N ASP A 274 29.50 -15.75 -13.55
CA ASP A 274 29.01 -16.27 -12.28
C ASP A 274 30.10 -17.00 -11.49
N LYS A 275 29.77 -17.50 -10.31
CA LYS A 275 30.70 -18.20 -9.41
C LYS A 275 31.32 -19.47 -10.05
N GLN A 276 30.65 -20.08 -11.03
CA GLN A 276 31.09 -21.22 -11.79
C GLN A 276 31.94 -20.85 -13.02
N GLY A 277 32.15 -19.57 -13.25
CA GLY A 277 32.87 -19.07 -14.44
C GLY A 277 32.04 -19.05 -15.71
N LYS A 278 30.72 -19.29 -15.63
CA LYS A 278 29.80 -19.21 -16.77
C LYS A 278 29.52 -17.76 -17.14
N LYS A 279 29.66 -17.46 -18.42
CA LYS A 279 29.36 -16.13 -18.99
C LYS A 279 27.85 -15.82 -18.89
N GLN A 280 27.54 -14.65 -18.36
CA GLN A 280 26.19 -14.09 -18.35
C GLN A 280 26.08 -13.05 -19.46
N PRO A 281 24.96 -13.02 -20.23
CA PRO A 281 24.71 -11.93 -21.17
C PRO A 281 24.74 -10.59 -20.45
N ALA A 282 25.49 -9.64 -21.00
CA ALA A 282 25.62 -8.30 -20.42
C ALA A 282 25.49 -7.22 -21.50
N GLN A 283 24.91 -6.10 -21.12
CA GLN A 283 24.69 -4.96 -22.02
C GLN A 283 25.05 -3.64 -21.33
N TRP A 284 25.60 -2.71 -22.09
CA TRP A 284 25.82 -1.36 -21.65
C TRP A 284 24.51 -0.57 -21.67
N LEU A 285 24.26 0.17 -20.59
CA LEU A 285 23.17 1.14 -20.48
C LEU A 285 23.75 2.49 -20.05
N THR A 286 23.25 3.55 -20.64
CA THR A 286 23.50 4.91 -20.16
C THR A 286 22.18 5.55 -19.81
N GLU A 287 22.05 5.94 -18.57
CA GLU A 287 20.87 6.58 -18.03
C GLU A 287 21.32 7.78 -17.20
N ASP A 288 20.75 8.95 -17.47
CA ASP A 288 21.10 10.22 -16.81
C ASP A 288 22.62 10.53 -16.77
N GLY A 289 23.34 10.16 -17.82
CA GLY A 289 24.80 10.34 -17.89
C GLY A 289 25.63 9.31 -17.12
N ILE A 290 24.98 8.41 -16.37
CA ILE A 290 25.63 7.34 -15.61
C ILE A 290 25.79 6.11 -16.48
N SER A 291 27.01 5.54 -16.49
CA SER A 291 27.28 4.27 -17.18
C SER A 291 26.97 3.08 -16.30
N LYS A 292 26.13 2.20 -16.81
CA LYS A 292 25.72 0.98 -16.09
C LYS A 292 26.02 -0.24 -16.98
N LEU A 293 26.37 -1.34 -16.33
CA LEU A 293 26.44 -2.66 -16.94
C LEU A 293 25.20 -3.46 -16.47
N LEU A 294 24.37 -3.83 -17.43
CA LEU A 294 23.13 -4.60 -17.22
C LEU A 294 23.42 -6.07 -17.49
N PHE A 295 23.05 -6.97 -16.55
CA PHE A 295 23.18 -8.42 -16.74
C PHE A 295 22.07 -9.15 -15.98
N ARG A 296 21.88 -10.42 -16.34
CA ARG A 296 20.91 -11.28 -15.67
C ARG A 296 21.55 -11.99 -14.47
N ALA A 297 21.01 -11.72 -13.28
CA ALA A 297 21.46 -12.33 -12.05
C ALA A 297 20.48 -13.42 -11.58
N GLN A 298 21.00 -14.59 -11.27
CA GLN A 298 20.29 -15.67 -10.58
C GLN A 298 20.72 -15.67 -9.12
N VAL A 299 19.78 -15.44 -8.22
CA VAL A 299 20.08 -15.28 -6.79
C VAL A 299 19.12 -16.14 -5.97
N PRO A 300 19.62 -17.05 -5.12
CA PRO A 300 18.76 -17.91 -4.32
C PRO A 300 17.91 -17.12 -3.34
N SER A 301 16.82 -17.72 -2.89
CA SER A 301 15.96 -17.15 -1.84
C SER A 301 16.77 -16.87 -0.58
N ALA A 302 16.49 -15.73 0.07
CA ALA A 302 17.13 -15.29 1.31
C ALA A 302 18.67 -15.44 1.27
N GLY A 303 19.29 -15.13 0.13
CA GLY A 303 20.71 -15.40 -0.11
C GLY A 303 21.40 -14.36 -0.96
N TYR A 304 22.56 -14.70 -1.50
CA TYR A 304 23.30 -13.84 -2.42
C TYR A 304 23.99 -14.65 -3.51
N ALA A 305 24.37 -13.95 -4.57
CA ALA A 305 25.24 -14.46 -5.63
C ALA A 305 26.35 -13.44 -5.93
N SER A 306 27.52 -13.92 -6.28
CA SER A 306 28.66 -13.09 -6.70
C SER A 306 28.92 -13.23 -8.18
N TYR A 307 29.27 -12.11 -8.82
CA TYR A 307 29.55 -12.01 -10.25
C TYR A 307 30.87 -11.28 -10.45
N ALA A 308 31.80 -11.91 -11.13
CA ALA A 308 33.07 -11.30 -11.49
C ALA A 308 32.91 -10.55 -12.83
N ILE A 309 33.29 -9.30 -12.87
CA ILE A 309 33.36 -8.52 -14.11
C ILE A 309 34.81 -8.56 -14.61
N ARG A 310 35.03 -9.01 -15.83
CA ARG A 310 36.34 -9.14 -16.43
C ARG A 310 36.34 -8.49 -17.80
N LYS A 311 37.50 -7.99 -18.21
CA LYS A 311 37.70 -7.55 -19.59
C LYS A 311 37.57 -8.72 -20.53
N ALA A 312 36.75 -8.60 -21.57
CA ALA A 312 36.54 -9.65 -22.54
C ALA A 312 37.68 -9.66 -23.56
N GLU A 313 38.07 -10.86 -23.98
CA GLU A 313 39.05 -11.07 -25.06
C GLU A 313 38.34 -10.97 -26.42
N ASP A 314 37.06 -11.37 -26.48
CA ASP A 314 36.23 -11.36 -27.70
C ASP A 314 34.91 -10.59 -27.50
N LYS A 315 34.46 -9.97 -28.59
CA LYS A 315 33.13 -9.30 -28.62
C LYS A 315 32.02 -10.30 -28.35
N GLN A 316 31.17 -9.97 -27.38
CA GLN A 316 29.93 -10.73 -27.14
C GLN A 316 28.89 -10.34 -28.19
N SER A 317 28.42 -11.30 -28.98
CA SER A 317 27.24 -11.13 -29.84
C SER A 317 25.97 -11.43 -29.04
N GLY A 318 25.04 -10.48 -28.99
CA GLY A 318 23.71 -10.71 -28.42
C GLY A 318 22.87 -11.64 -29.31
N THR A 319 21.87 -12.29 -28.73
CA THR A 319 20.90 -13.12 -29.45
C THR A 319 19.84 -12.28 -30.18
N LEU A 320 19.69 -10.99 -29.80
CA LEU A 320 18.79 -10.08 -30.45
C LEU A 320 19.33 -9.64 -31.81
N LYS A 321 18.58 -9.91 -32.87
CA LYS A 321 18.87 -9.40 -34.22
C LYS A 321 17.98 -8.18 -34.47
N ALA A 322 18.61 -7.09 -34.91
CA ALA A 322 17.92 -5.89 -35.34
C ALA A 322 18.33 -5.60 -36.80
N GLU A 323 17.36 -5.61 -37.70
CA GLU A 323 17.60 -5.44 -39.15
C GLU A 323 16.67 -4.37 -39.71
N ARG A 324 17.23 -3.50 -40.53
CA ARG A 324 16.45 -2.55 -41.34
C ARG A 324 15.90 -3.29 -42.57
N GLN A 325 14.59 -3.29 -42.73
CA GLN A 325 13.91 -3.91 -43.87
C GLN A 325 13.95 -2.98 -45.10
N LYS A 326 13.68 -3.56 -46.26
CA LYS A 326 13.68 -2.82 -47.54
C LYS A 326 12.60 -1.74 -47.61
N ASP A 327 11.54 -1.88 -46.86
CA ASP A 327 10.43 -0.93 -46.73
C ASP A 327 10.70 0.21 -45.72
N GLY A 328 11.91 0.24 -45.14
CA GLY A 328 12.34 1.26 -44.19
C GLY A 328 11.94 0.94 -42.73
N THR A 329 11.22 -0.12 -42.47
CA THR A 329 10.92 -0.59 -41.10
C THR A 329 12.13 -1.23 -40.45
N PHE A 330 12.13 -1.30 -39.11
CA PHE A 330 13.10 -2.07 -38.33
C PHE A 330 12.42 -3.30 -37.75
N ARG A 331 13.00 -4.48 -38.01
CA ARG A 331 12.57 -5.73 -37.39
C ARG A 331 13.59 -6.11 -36.32
N MET A 332 13.10 -6.32 -35.11
CA MET A 332 13.86 -6.90 -34.01
C MET A 332 13.27 -8.24 -33.66
N GLU A 333 14.11 -9.24 -33.49
CA GLU A 333 13.68 -10.61 -33.21
C GLU A 333 14.49 -11.22 -32.08
N SER A 334 13.78 -11.80 -31.12
CA SER A 334 14.32 -12.63 -30.05
C SER A 334 13.61 -13.97 -30.04
N ASP A 335 13.99 -14.85 -29.14
CA ASP A 335 13.31 -16.13 -28.88
C ASP A 335 11.89 -15.99 -28.32
N LEU A 336 11.51 -14.78 -27.84
CA LEU A 336 10.21 -14.52 -27.24
C LEU A 336 9.31 -13.61 -28.08
N TYR A 337 9.89 -12.65 -28.80
CA TYR A 337 9.14 -11.61 -29.49
C TYR A 337 9.73 -11.24 -30.83
N THR A 338 8.85 -10.90 -31.77
CA THR A 338 9.21 -10.16 -32.98
C THR A 338 8.57 -8.76 -32.89
N LEU A 339 9.39 -7.71 -32.96
CA LEU A 339 8.96 -6.34 -32.98
C LEU A 339 9.23 -5.72 -34.34
N VAL A 340 8.24 -5.08 -34.92
CA VAL A 340 8.40 -4.30 -36.16
C VAL A 340 8.10 -2.84 -35.85
N LEU A 341 9.10 -1.99 -36.02
CA LEU A 341 8.99 -0.55 -35.80
C LEU A 341 8.90 0.18 -37.14
N ASN A 342 7.89 1.00 -37.32
CA ASN A 342 7.76 1.89 -38.47
C ASN A 342 8.07 3.32 -38.03
N PRO A 343 9.26 3.86 -38.39
CA PRO A 343 9.68 5.20 -37.95
C PRO A 343 8.89 6.32 -38.64
N SER A 344 8.02 5.99 -39.59
CA SER A 344 7.21 6.95 -40.35
C SER A 344 5.76 7.06 -39.85
N LYS A 345 5.41 6.38 -38.76
CA LYS A 345 4.05 6.41 -38.20
C LYS A 345 4.04 6.80 -36.74
#